data_2ceee0e05c9de9fe0b3ed7e01f88b896
#
_entry.id   2ceee0e05c9de9fe0b3ed7e01f88b896
#
_cell.length_a   1.000
_cell.length_b   1.000
_cell.length_c   1.000
_cell.angle_alpha   90.00
_cell.angle_beta   90.00
_cell.angle_gamma   90.00
#
_symmetry.space_group_name_H-M   'P 1'
#
loop_
_entity.id
_entity.type
_entity.pdbx_description
1 polymer ?
#
loop_
_entity_poly.entity_id
_entity_poly.type
_entity_poly.pdbx_seq_one_letter_code
_entity_poly.pdbx_strand_id
1 'polypeptide(L)'
;MAALCARSLGKVGRLFSHSTSFSGWNPVPLSTRLCARAHGGSAQGPARALRRTRNGGAALRCVFLLGGGLGLYHSVKHTVQKQHAQQHEAADEGRDLKLTLYQYKTCPFCSKVRAFLDYHGLPYQVVEVNPVMRQEIKWSTYRKVPILMVNESVQLNDSSVIISALMTYLISREKSVPEILSCYPEMKAKNHSGKDVTEFGNKYWVMVDETRHRQFYPEKTSRQEEIKWRQWADDWLVHLISPNVYRTPAEALASFDYIVREGKFGTFEGFFAKYVGAAAMWLISKRLKSRHNLQDDVRQDLYKAVNDWVAAIGKNKKFMGGEKPNLADLAVFGVLRVMEGLQAFDDMMENTKVKKWYGRMQNALRHHHQ
;
A
#
# COMPACT_ATOMS: atom_id res chain seq x y z
N MET A 1 3.63 18.39 4.51
CA MET A 1 2.95 18.66 5.79
C MET A 1 2.74 20.14 6.06
N ALA A 2 3.74 21.01 5.98
CA ALA A 2 3.60 22.45 6.23
C ALA A 2 2.51 23.13 5.37
N ALA A 3 2.39 22.80 4.10
CA ALA A 3 1.40 23.41 3.21
C ALA A 3 -0.06 22.95 3.40
N LEU A 4 -0.29 21.81 4.01
CA LEU A 4 -1.64 21.37 4.43
C LEU A 4 -2.15 22.17 5.64
N CYS A 5 -1.22 22.70 6.45
CA CYS A 5 -1.54 23.47 7.64
C CYS A 5 -1.65 25.00 7.38
N ALA A 6 -0.91 25.56 6.43
CA ALA A 6 -0.92 27.01 6.16
C ALA A 6 -2.27 27.52 5.62
N ARG A 7 -3.05 26.72 4.92
CA ARG A 7 -4.41 27.10 4.47
C ARG A 7 -5.49 27.09 5.56
N SER A 8 -5.18 26.55 6.75
CA SER A 8 -6.11 26.53 7.90
C SER A 8 -6.03 27.81 8.75
N LEU A 9 -5.06 28.69 8.51
CA LEU A 9 -4.86 29.93 9.31
C LEU A 9 -5.76 31.11 8.91
N GLY A 10 -6.52 31.01 7.85
CA GLY A 10 -7.46 32.05 7.44
C GLY A 10 -8.91 31.73 7.77
N LYS A 11 -9.31 31.81 8.99
CA LYS A 11 -10.63 32.09 9.58
C LYS A 11 -10.81 31.33 10.90
N VAL A 12 -10.45 31.97 11.99
CA VAL A 12 -10.85 31.56 13.33
C VAL A 12 -11.75 32.64 13.92
N GLY A 13 -13.00 32.31 14.01
CA GLY A 13 -13.97 32.97 14.86
C GLY A 13 -14.99 31.93 15.32
N ARG A 14 -14.92 31.60 16.63
CA ARG A 14 -15.98 31.03 17.50
C ARG A 14 -16.59 29.69 17.15
N LEU A 15 -16.52 28.71 18.06
CA LEU A 15 -17.57 28.25 18.98
C LEU A 15 -17.21 26.89 19.61
N PHE A 16 -17.16 26.90 20.91
CA PHE A 16 -17.52 25.99 22.01
C PHE A 16 -17.82 24.50 21.74
N SER A 17 -17.10 23.73 22.57
CA SER A 17 -17.49 22.54 23.38
C SER A 17 -18.66 21.68 22.94
N HIS A 18 -18.36 20.41 22.73
CA HIS A 18 -19.10 19.31 23.38
C HIS A 18 -18.23 18.05 23.39
N SER A 19 -18.06 17.53 24.60
CA SER A 19 -17.51 16.23 24.89
C SER A 19 -18.52 15.16 24.47
N THR A 20 -18.08 14.15 23.69
CA THR A 20 -18.82 12.90 23.59
C THR A 20 -17.83 11.73 23.64
N SER A 21 -18.10 10.90 24.63
CA SER A 21 -17.49 9.63 24.95
C SER A 21 -17.55 8.66 23.75
N PHE A 22 -16.42 8.02 23.46
CA PHE A 22 -16.33 6.89 22.54
C PHE A 22 -16.95 5.65 23.19
N SER A 23 -18.13 5.27 22.71
CA SER A 23 -18.66 3.91 22.88
C SER A 23 -19.42 3.52 21.61
N GLY A 24 -19.03 2.41 21.01
CA GLY A 24 -19.82 1.64 20.07
C GLY A 24 -19.58 1.91 18.57
N TRP A 25 -18.60 1.22 17.99
CA TRP A 25 -18.53 0.98 16.55
C TRP A 25 -19.38 -0.24 16.20
N ASN A 26 -20.56 0.00 15.61
CA ASN A 26 -21.29 -1.03 14.88
C ASN A 26 -20.97 -0.87 13.38
N PRO A 27 -20.48 -1.92 12.69
CA PRO A 27 -20.31 -1.86 11.25
C PRO A 27 -21.66 -1.97 10.54
N VAL A 28 -21.95 -1.01 9.69
CA VAL A 28 -23.07 -1.05 8.74
C VAL A 28 -22.76 -2.09 7.66
N PRO A 29 -23.64 -3.06 7.38
CA PRO A 29 -23.41 -4.02 6.30
C PRO A 29 -23.69 -3.37 4.96
N LEU A 30 -22.65 -3.16 4.15
CA LEU A 30 -22.77 -2.79 2.75
C LEU A 30 -23.10 -4.03 1.93
N SER A 31 -24.26 -4.01 1.29
CA SER A 31 -24.73 -5.02 0.36
C SER A 31 -23.78 -5.20 -0.83
N THR A 32 -23.25 -6.38 -0.96
CA THR A 32 -22.50 -6.86 -2.11
C THR A 32 -23.43 -6.95 -3.33
N ARG A 33 -23.28 -6.03 -4.28
CA ARG A 33 -23.76 -6.26 -5.65
C ARG A 33 -22.58 -6.76 -6.47
N LEU A 34 -22.61 -8.08 -6.71
CA LEU A 34 -21.78 -8.77 -7.69
C LEU A 34 -22.17 -8.33 -9.10
N CYS A 35 -21.23 -7.77 -9.86
CA CYS A 35 -21.35 -7.70 -11.31
C CYS A 35 -20.97 -9.06 -11.90
N ALA A 36 -21.96 -9.94 -12.02
CA ALA A 36 -21.88 -11.12 -12.87
C ALA A 36 -22.61 -10.81 -14.17
N ARG A 37 -21.90 -10.71 -15.28
CA ARG A 37 -22.52 -10.67 -16.60
C ARG A 37 -22.36 -12.04 -17.25
N ALA A 38 -23.48 -12.76 -17.29
CA ALA A 38 -23.60 -14.01 -18.00
C ALA A 38 -23.59 -13.77 -19.53
N HIS A 39 -22.80 -14.55 -20.24
CA HIS A 39 -23.07 -14.82 -21.66
C HIS A 39 -23.32 -16.30 -21.80
N GLY A 40 -24.59 -16.63 -22.01
CA GLY A 40 -25.04 -17.94 -22.48
C GLY A 40 -24.91 -17.99 -24.00
N GLY A 41 -24.51 -19.15 -24.48
CA GLY A 41 -24.50 -19.49 -25.88
C GLY A 41 -24.47 -20.99 -26.05
N SER A 42 -25.65 -21.59 -26.19
CA SER A 42 -25.86 -23.02 -26.52
C SER A 42 -25.62 -23.25 -28.01
N ALA A 43 -24.92 -24.31 -28.37
CA ALA A 43 -25.05 -24.93 -29.66
C ALA A 43 -24.91 -26.45 -29.54
N GLN A 44 -26.00 -27.14 -29.81
CA GLN A 44 -26.13 -28.60 -30.00
C GLN A 44 -25.72 -29.00 -31.40
N GLY A 45 -25.25 -30.25 -31.52
CA GLY A 45 -25.41 -31.04 -32.71
C GLY A 45 -24.19 -31.89 -33.09
N PRO A 46 -24.38 -32.97 -33.87
CA PRO A 46 -24.90 -34.27 -33.42
C PRO A 46 -23.85 -35.40 -33.56
N ALA A 47 -24.18 -36.50 -32.89
CA ALA A 47 -23.45 -37.75 -32.96
C ALA A 47 -23.49 -38.40 -34.38
N ARG A 48 -22.37 -38.93 -34.85
CA ARG A 48 -22.33 -39.93 -35.92
C ARG A 48 -21.45 -41.09 -35.52
N ALA A 49 -22.12 -42.26 -35.42
CA ALA A 49 -21.53 -43.57 -35.27
C ALA A 49 -20.82 -44.00 -36.56
N LEU A 50 -19.66 -44.61 -36.46
CA LEU A 50 -19.06 -45.42 -37.54
C LEU A 50 -18.41 -46.68 -36.97
N ARG A 51 -19.09 -47.71 -37.25
CA ARG A 51 -18.87 -49.11 -37.65
C ARG A 51 -17.44 -49.66 -37.51
N ARG A 52 -17.43 -50.74 -36.80
CA ARG A 52 -16.37 -51.72 -36.58
C ARG A 52 -16.10 -52.53 -37.86
N THR A 53 -14.85 -52.64 -38.30
CA THR A 53 -14.36 -53.75 -39.10
C THR A 53 -13.13 -54.39 -38.49
N ARG A 54 -13.16 -55.71 -38.41
CA ARG A 54 -12.17 -56.64 -37.89
C ARG A 54 -11.28 -57.07 -39.06
N ASN A 55 -9.99 -57.18 -38.86
CA ASN A 55 -9.06 -58.28 -39.25
C ASN A 55 -7.62 -57.73 -39.19
N GLY A 56 -6.73 -58.28 -38.38
CA GLY A 56 -5.90 -59.45 -38.64
C GLY A 56 -4.51 -59.10 -39.11
N GLY A 57 -3.47 -59.41 -38.33
CA GLY A 57 -2.04 -59.40 -38.75
C GLY A 57 -1.13 -58.64 -37.78
N ALA A 58 -0.68 -59.29 -36.79
CA ALA A 58 0.58 -59.97 -36.57
C ALA A 58 1.78 -59.10 -36.14
N ALA A 59 2.11 -59.15 -34.97
CA ALA A 59 3.36 -59.37 -34.19
C ALA A 59 4.71 -58.70 -34.54
N LEU A 60 4.87 -57.90 -35.60
CA LEU A 60 6.16 -57.26 -35.90
C LEU A 60 6.15 -55.72 -35.90
N ARG A 61 5.07 -55.11 -35.49
CA ARG A 61 4.93 -53.63 -35.45
C ARG A 61 5.07 -52.99 -34.05
N CYS A 62 5.25 -53.83 -32.99
CA CYS A 62 5.23 -53.27 -31.62
C CYS A 62 6.55 -52.63 -31.17
N VAL A 63 7.68 -52.90 -31.80
CA VAL A 63 9.00 -52.34 -31.34
C VAL A 63 9.24 -50.93 -31.89
N PHE A 64 8.72 -50.61 -33.07
CA PHE A 64 8.84 -49.25 -33.62
C PHE A 64 7.84 -48.22 -33.07
N LEU A 65 6.75 -48.66 -32.53
CA LEU A 65 5.71 -47.77 -31.95
C LEU A 65 6.04 -47.32 -30.53
N LEU A 66 6.76 -48.10 -29.74
CA LEU A 66 7.17 -47.71 -28.38
C LEU A 66 8.34 -46.70 -28.36
N GLY A 67 9.30 -46.87 -29.27
CA GLY A 67 10.43 -45.92 -29.39
C GLY A 67 10.00 -44.57 -30.00
N GLY A 68 9.12 -44.59 -31.02
CA GLY A 68 8.59 -43.40 -31.66
C GLY A 68 7.63 -42.62 -30.76
N GLY A 69 6.80 -43.34 -29.98
CA GLY A 69 5.83 -42.73 -29.04
C GLY A 69 6.51 -42.02 -27.88
N LEU A 70 7.58 -42.58 -27.32
CA LEU A 70 8.37 -41.93 -26.25
C LEU A 70 9.15 -40.73 -26.79
N GLY A 71 9.73 -40.83 -27.99
CA GLY A 71 10.41 -39.69 -28.63
C GLY A 71 9.47 -38.53 -28.96
N LEU A 72 8.30 -38.82 -29.52
CA LEU A 72 7.25 -37.83 -29.76
C LEU A 72 6.70 -37.22 -28.46
N TYR A 73 6.48 -38.03 -27.42
CA TYR A 73 6.04 -37.55 -26.12
C TYR A 73 7.06 -36.61 -25.49
N HIS A 74 8.38 -36.96 -25.53
CA HIS A 74 9.43 -36.09 -25.02
C HIS A 74 9.62 -34.85 -25.88
N SER A 75 9.51 -34.93 -27.21
CA SER A 75 9.59 -33.74 -28.08
C SER A 75 8.39 -32.83 -27.88
N VAL A 76 7.17 -33.35 -27.79
CA VAL A 76 5.98 -32.54 -27.52
C VAL A 76 6.05 -31.94 -26.12
N LYS A 77 6.45 -32.72 -25.10
CA LYS A 77 6.63 -32.18 -23.74
C LYS A 77 7.71 -31.10 -23.69
N HIS A 78 8.82 -31.26 -24.40
CA HIS A 78 9.90 -30.27 -24.46
C HIS A 78 9.48 -29.02 -25.23
N THR A 79 8.69 -29.16 -26.31
CA THR A 79 8.17 -28.05 -27.10
C THR A 79 7.09 -27.29 -26.30
N VAL A 80 6.19 -27.99 -25.61
CA VAL A 80 5.18 -27.37 -24.73
C VAL A 80 5.85 -26.67 -23.54
N GLN A 81 6.87 -27.30 -22.92
CA GLN A 81 7.64 -26.64 -21.85
C GLN A 81 8.41 -25.42 -22.35
N LYS A 82 8.98 -25.48 -23.55
CA LYS A 82 9.67 -24.32 -24.17
C LYS A 82 8.69 -23.22 -24.56
N GLN A 83 7.50 -23.56 -25.08
CA GLN A 83 6.45 -22.58 -25.36
C GLN A 83 5.88 -21.97 -24.07
N HIS A 84 5.70 -22.75 -23.00
CA HIS A 84 5.31 -22.22 -21.69
C HIS A 84 6.41 -21.33 -21.09
N ALA A 85 7.69 -21.71 -21.20
CA ALA A 85 8.80 -20.86 -20.75
C ALA A 85 8.89 -19.56 -21.56
N GLN A 86 8.78 -19.63 -22.90
CA GLN A 86 8.76 -18.45 -23.76
C GLN A 86 7.51 -17.58 -23.58
N GLN A 87 6.35 -18.19 -23.32
CA GLN A 87 5.16 -17.43 -22.94
C GLN A 87 5.29 -16.81 -21.56
N HIS A 88 6.00 -17.45 -20.61
CA HIS A 88 6.29 -16.87 -19.32
C HIS A 88 7.32 -15.72 -19.42
N GLU A 89 8.39 -15.86 -20.23
CA GLU A 89 9.34 -14.79 -20.46
C GLU A 89 8.73 -13.62 -21.24
N ALA A 90 7.99 -13.88 -22.32
CA ALA A 90 7.30 -12.83 -23.09
C ALA A 90 6.14 -12.18 -22.31
N ALA A 91 5.53 -12.91 -21.36
CA ALA A 91 4.51 -12.36 -20.47
C ALA A 91 5.13 -11.56 -19.32
N ASP A 92 6.40 -11.79 -18.98
CA ASP A 92 7.13 -11.03 -17.95
C ASP A 92 7.74 -9.73 -18.54
N GLU A 93 8.29 -9.77 -19.78
CA GLU A 93 8.76 -8.57 -20.48
C GLU A 93 7.64 -7.54 -20.77
N GLY A 94 6.40 -7.97 -20.90
CA GLY A 94 5.22 -7.08 -21.07
C GLY A 94 4.65 -6.53 -19.77
N ARG A 95 5.21 -6.84 -18.61
CA ARG A 95 4.69 -6.50 -17.27
C ARG A 95 5.52 -5.51 -16.49
N ASP A 96 6.64 -5.07 -17.01
CA ASP A 96 7.45 -4.04 -16.36
C ASP A 96 6.69 -2.72 -16.33
N LEU A 97 6.03 -2.48 -15.18
CA LEU A 97 5.37 -1.20 -14.92
C LEU A 97 6.45 -0.11 -14.76
N LYS A 98 6.44 0.88 -15.63
CA LYS A 98 7.22 2.09 -15.42
C LYS A 98 6.54 2.94 -14.35
N LEU A 99 7.08 2.92 -13.13
CA LEU A 99 6.50 3.59 -11.98
C LEU A 99 7.26 4.88 -11.67
N THR A 100 6.51 5.99 -11.50
CA THR A 100 7.06 7.27 -11.03
C THR A 100 6.27 7.76 -9.83
N LEU A 101 6.92 7.82 -8.67
CA LEU A 101 6.33 8.23 -7.41
C LEU A 101 6.63 9.71 -7.12
N TYR A 102 5.60 10.54 -7.13
CA TYR A 102 5.66 11.93 -6.65
C TYR A 102 5.40 11.96 -5.15
N GLN A 103 6.36 12.45 -4.38
CA GLN A 103 6.34 12.32 -2.93
C GLN A 103 6.93 13.51 -2.17
N TYR A 104 6.77 13.49 -0.84
CA TYR A 104 7.68 14.10 0.12
C TYR A 104 8.40 12.98 0.87
N LYS A 105 9.73 13.05 0.99
CA LYS A 105 10.53 12.02 1.68
C LYS A 105 10.05 11.75 3.11
N THR A 106 9.63 12.79 3.81
CA THR A 106 9.16 12.76 5.21
C THR A 106 7.65 12.51 5.36
N CYS A 107 6.92 12.27 4.27
CA CYS A 107 5.49 12.01 4.33
C CYS A 107 5.20 10.56 4.68
N PRO A 108 4.47 10.25 5.77
CA PRO A 108 4.16 8.88 6.16
C PRO A 108 3.31 8.13 5.11
N PHE A 109 2.41 8.82 4.43
CA PHE A 109 1.62 8.22 3.35
C PHE A 109 2.48 7.84 2.14
N CYS A 110 3.47 8.67 1.78
CA CYS A 110 4.43 8.34 0.74
C CYS A 110 5.34 7.18 1.16
N SER A 111 5.75 7.17 2.42
CA SER A 111 6.59 6.10 2.96
C SER A 111 5.89 4.74 2.98
N LYS A 112 4.56 4.70 3.20
CA LYS A 112 3.78 3.46 3.04
C LYS A 112 3.88 2.91 1.62
N VAL A 113 3.75 3.77 0.61
CA VAL A 113 3.88 3.35 -0.79
C VAL A 113 5.29 2.86 -1.08
N ARG A 114 6.34 3.57 -0.62
CA ARG A 114 7.73 3.09 -0.76
C ARG A 114 7.93 1.72 -0.09
N ALA A 115 7.44 1.54 1.14
CA ALA A 115 7.56 0.26 1.83
C ALA A 115 6.92 -0.89 1.05
N PHE A 116 5.79 -0.63 0.39
CA PHE A 116 5.13 -1.59 -0.48
C PHE A 116 5.96 -1.89 -1.73
N LEU A 117 6.43 -0.85 -2.44
CA LEU A 117 7.23 -1.00 -3.66
C LEU A 117 8.55 -1.72 -3.37
N ASP A 118 9.24 -1.31 -2.30
CA ASP A 118 10.48 -1.93 -1.83
C ASP A 118 10.27 -3.42 -1.50
N TYR A 119 9.20 -3.75 -0.73
CA TYR A 119 8.92 -5.13 -0.34
C TYR A 119 8.59 -6.06 -1.51
N HIS A 120 7.93 -5.54 -2.54
CA HIS A 120 7.58 -6.32 -3.75
C HIS A 120 8.65 -6.26 -4.84
N GLY A 121 9.78 -5.59 -4.60
CA GLY A 121 10.88 -5.46 -5.57
C GLY A 121 10.45 -4.70 -6.84
N LEU A 122 9.45 -3.83 -6.75
CA LEU A 122 8.98 -3.06 -7.91
C LEU A 122 9.89 -1.86 -8.13
N PRO A 123 10.59 -1.76 -9.28
CA PRO A 123 11.44 -0.61 -9.59
C PRO A 123 10.58 0.65 -9.81
N TYR A 124 11.02 1.77 -9.25
CA TYR A 124 10.33 3.04 -9.41
C TYR A 124 11.27 4.24 -9.41
N GLN A 125 10.88 5.28 -10.12
CA GLN A 125 11.54 6.58 -10.09
C GLN A 125 10.87 7.47 -9.04
N VAL A 126 11.65 8.33 -8.39
CA VAL A 126 11.16 9.28 -7.38
C VAL A 126 11.24 10.69 -7.91
N VAL A 127 10.13 11.41 -7.83
CA VAL A 127 10.07 12.86 -8.00
C VAL A 127 9.75 13.49 -6.64
N GLU A 128 10.76 14.15 -6.06
CA GLU A 128 10.58 14.85 -4.80
C GLU A 128 9.84 16.16 -5.06
N VAL A 129 8.67 16.32 -4.46
CA VAL A 129 7.78 17.46 -4.66
C VAL A 129 8.12 18.55 -3.65
N ASN A 130 8.31 19.78 -4.12
CA ASN A 130 8.47 20.92 -3.20
C ASN A 130 7.16 21.15 -2.40
N PRO A 131 7.18 21.09 -1.06
CA PRO A 131 5.97 21.15 -0.24
C PRO A 131 5.24 22.50 -0.29
N VAL A 132 5.94 23.57 -0.66
CA VAL A 132 5.41 24.94 -0.72
C VAL A 132 4.88 25.23 -2.12
N MET A 133 5.75 25.13 -3.12
CA MET A 133 5.43 25.52 -4.50
C MET A 133 4.64 24.47 -5.25
N ARG A 134 4.91 23.18 -5.05
CA ARG A 134 4.25 22.03 -5.68
C ARG A 134 4.25 22.11 -7.21
N GLN A 135 5.35 22.60 -7.79
CA GLN A 135 5.48 22.75 -9.23
C GLN A 135 5.44 21.38 -9.93
N GLU A 136 6.07 20.38 -9.32
CA GLU A 136 6.24 19.02 -9.85
C GLU A 136 4.90 18.29 -10.06
N ILE A 137 3.84 18.73 -9.35
CA ILE A 137 2.48 18.19 -9.48
C ILE A 137 1.46 19.25 -9.96
N LYS A 138 1.93 20.32 -10.64
CA LYS A 138 1.06 21.38 -11.15
C LYS A 138 0.10 20.88 -12.24
N TRP A 139 0.53 19.89 -12.98
CA TRP A 139 -0.24 19.24 -14.04
C TRP A 139 -1.44 18.41 -13.52
N SER A 140 -1.42 17.98 -12.24
CA SER A 140 -2.48 17.16 -11.65
C SER A 140 -3.54 18.01 -10.95
N THR A 141 -4.80 17.61 -11.06
CA THR A 141 -5.92 18.14 -10.23
C THR A 141 -5.83 17.69 -8.79
N TYR A 142 -5.22 16.53 -8.54
CA TYR A 142 -4.96 16.00 -7.20
C TYR A 142 -3.72 16.68 -6.61
N ARG A 143 -3.94 17.59 -5.65
CA ARG A 143 -2.89 18.47 -5.09
C ARG A 143 -2.26 17.93 -3.79
N LYS A 144 -2.30 16.62 -3.57
CA LYS A 144 -1.68 15.93 -2.42
C LYS A 144 -0.61 14.97 -2.93
N VAL A 145 0.16 14.42 -2.02
CA VAL A 145 1.08 13.30 -2.25
C VAL A 145 0.72 12.14 -1.30
N PRO A 146 1.00 10.88 -1.69
CA PRO A 146 1.65 10.44 -2.92
C PRO A 146 0.76 10.51 -4.16
N ILE A 147 1.39 10.67 -5.32
CA ILE A 147 0.82 10.34 -6.64
C ILE A 147 1.74 9.29 -7.23
N LEU A 148 1.19 8.21 -7.77
CA LEU A 148 1.94 7.24 -8.55
C LEU A 148 1.49 7.29 -10.00
N MET A 149 2.42 7.59 -10.91
CA MET A 149 2.20 7.45 -12.34
C MET A 149 2.63 6.06 -12.79
N VAL A 150 1.76 5.40 -13.52
CA VAL A 150 2.02 4.09 -14.12
C VAL A 150 2.07 4.27 -15.64
N ASN A 151 3.17 3.83 -16.26
CA ASN A 151 3.41 3.91 -17.69
C ASN A 151 3.17 5.32 -18.27
N GLU A 152 3.50 6.35 -17.51
CA GLU A 152 3.35 7.78 -17.86
C GLU A 152 1.91 8.23 -18.20
N SER A 153 0.93 7.35 -18.14
CA SER A 153 -0.44 7.59 -18.60
C SER A 153 -1.50 7.43 -17.52
N VAL A 154 -1.30 6.54 -16.53
CA VAL A 154 -2.30 6.26 -15.50
C VAL A 154 -1.86 6.85 -14.17
N GLN A 155 -2.65 7.78 -13.64
CA GLN A 155 -2.43 8.42 -12.34
C GLN A 155 -3.21 7.69 -11.26
N LEU A 156 -2.51 7.18 -10.23
CA LEU A 156 -3.10 6.65 -9.01
C LEU A 156 -2.90 7.64 -7.86
N ASN A 157 -3.96 7.93 -7.15
CA ASN A 157 -4.03 8.85 -6.02
C ASN A 157 -4.41 8.10 -4.74
N ASP A 158 -4.04 8.68 -3.58
CA ASP A 158 -4.21 8.07 -2.26
C ASP A 158 -3.32 6.84 -2.03
N SER A 159 -2.57 6.84 -0.92
CA SER A 159 -1.60 5.79 -0.63
C SER A 159 -2.22 4.40 -0.47
N SER A 160 -3.45 4.33 0.07
CA SER A 160 -4.13 3.05 0.28
C SER A 160 -4.75 2.50 -1.00
N VAL A 161 -5.23 3.39 -1.91
CA VAL A 161 -5.63 3.00 -3.27
C VAL A 161 -4.43 2.51 -4.07
N ILE A 162 -3.32 3.26 -4.08
CA ILE A 162 -2.09 2.88 -4.78
C ILE A 162 -1.66 1.46 -4.38
N ILE A 163 -1.56 1.20 -3.07
CA ILE A 163 -1.15 -0.10 -2.53
C ILE A 163 -2.16 -1.20 -2.92
N SER A 164 -3.46 -0.95 -2.76
CA SER A 164 -4.49 -1.96 -3.06
C SER A 164 -4.59 -2.25 -4.56
N ALA A 165 -4.47 -1.23 -5.41
CA ALA A 165 -4.51 -1.39 -6.86
C ALA A 165 -3.28 -2.16 -7.37
N LEU A 166 -2.08 -1.81 -6.90
CA LEU A 166 -0.87 -2.53 -7.27
C LEU A 166 -0.89 -3.98 -6.77
N MET A 167 -1.36 -4.22 -5.53
CA MET A 167 -1.50 -5.57 -5.02
C MET A 167 -2.51 -6.39 -5.84
N THR A 168 -3.64 -5.77 -6.22
CA THR A 168 -4.60 -6.38 -7.15
C THR A 168 -3.95 -6.74 -8.48
N TYR A 169 -3.14 -5.85 -9.05
CA TYR A 169 -2.39 -6.07 -10.29
C TYR A 169 -1.43 -7.26 -10.17
N LEU A 170 -0.62 -7.29 -9.10
CA LEU A 170 0.35 -8.36 -8.87
C LEU A 170 -0.29 -9.75 -8.72
N ILE A 171 -1.49 -9.80 -8.13
CA ILE A 171 -2.23 -11.05 -7.93
C ILE A 171 -3.02 -11.45 -9.18
N SER A 172 -3.75 -10.51 -9.80
CA SER A 172 -4.68 -10.80 -10.89
C SER A 172 -3.98 -11.27 -12.15
N ARG A 173 -2.79 -10.73 -12.43
CA ARG A 173 -1.94 -11.01 -13.58
C ARG A 173 -2.55 -10.77 -14.96
N GLU A 174 -3.86 -10.59 -15.06
CA GLU A 174 -4.63 -10.49 -16.32
C GLU A 174 -5.26 -9.11 -16.52
N LYS A 175 -5.55 -8.40 -15.40
CA LYS A 175 -6.26 -7.11 -15.45
C LYS A 175 -5.28 -5.97 -15.69
N SER A 176 -5.66 -5.05 -16.56
CA SER A 176 -4.93 -3.80 -16.77
C SER A 176 -5.07 -2.84 -15.59
N VAL A 177 -4.09 -1.95 -15.38
CA VAL A 177 -4.15 -0.96 -14.29
C VAL A 177 -5.38 -0.04 -14.39
N PRO A 178 -5.79 0.47 -15.57
CA PRO A 178 -7.02 1.25 -15.70
C PRO A 178 -8.29 0.49 -15.31
N GLU A 179 -8.37 -0.79 -15.66
CA GLU A 179 -9.49 -1.65 -15.27
C GLU A 179 -9.55 -1.84 -13.75
N ILE A 180 -8.40 -2.10 -13.13
CA ILE A 180 -8.31 -2.23 -11.67
C ILE A 180 -8.70 -0.91 -10.99
N LEU A 181 -8.27 0.24 -11.53
CA LEU A 181 -8.57 1.55 -10.95
C LEU A 181 -10.06 1.85 -10.93
N SER A 182 -10.84 1.32 -11.88
CA SER A 182 -12.31 1.47 -11.88
C SER A 182 -12.99 0.86 -10.66
N CYS A 183 -12.33 -0.06 -9.95
CA CYS A 183 -12.83 -0.65 -8.70
C CYS A 183 -12.70 0.30 -7.49
N TYR A 184 -11.99 1.42 -7.63
CA TYR A 184 -11.73 2.41 -6.56
C TYR A 184 -12.29 3.79 -6.93
N PRO A 185 -13.62 3.94 -7.06
CA PRO A 185 -14.25 5.18 -7.51
C PRO A 185 -14.00 6.33 -6.52
N GLU A 186 -13.77 7.52 -7.06
CA GLU A 186 -13.78 8.75 -6.28
C GLU A 186 -15.20 9.05 -5.79
N MET A 187 -15.32 9.37 -4.51
CA MET A 187 -16.57 9.72 -3.86
C MET A 187 -16.43 11.08 -3.17
N LYS A 188 -17.45 11.91 -3.26
CA LYS A 188 -17.55 13.12 -2.45
C LYS A 188 -18.08 12.74 -1.08
N ALA A 189 -17.34 13.06 -0.03
CA ALA A 189 -17.72 12.86 1.36
C ALA A 189 -17.60 14.18 2.13
N LYS A 190 -18.28 14.29 3.26
CA LYS A 190 -18.11 15.41 4.19
C LYS A 190 -17.24 14.93 5.35
N ASN A 191 -16.17 15.67 5.66
CA ASN A 191 -15.39 15.40 6.86
C ASN A 191 -16.17 15.82 8.13
N HIS A 192 -15.62 15.49 9.31
CA HIS A 192 -16.20 15.83 10.61
C HIS A 192 -16.50 17.32 10.82
N SER A 193 -15.92 18.22 10.02
CA SER A 193 -16.18 19.66 10.02
C SER A 193 -17.13 20.11 8.91
N GLY A 194 -17.85 19.19 8.26
CA GLY A 194 -18.84 19.48 7.20
C GLY A 194 -18.23 19.91 5.86
N LYS A 195 -16.90 19.87 5.70
CA LYS A 195 -16.21 20.25 4.46
C LYS A 195 -16.18 19.10 3.49
N ASP A 196 -16.49 19.41 2.21
CA ASP A 196 -16.36 18.42 1.14
C ASP A 196 -14.93 17.95 0.98
N VAL A 197 -14.75 16.64 0.98
CA VAL A 197 -13.47 15.95 0.74
C VAL A 197 -13.69 14.86 -0.29
N THR A 198 -12.66 14.59 -1.08
CA THR A 198 -12.64 13.43 -1.97
C THR A 198 -12.11 12.24 -1.19
N GLU A 199 -12.88 11.18 -1.16
CA GLU A 199 -12.50 9.87 -0.65
C GLU A 199 -12.57 8.84 -1.78
N PHE A 200 -12.02 7.65 -1.53
CA PHE A 200 -12.02 6.57 -2.51
C PHE A 200 -12.77 5.38 -1.95
N GLY A 201 -13.73 4.87 -2.72
CA GLY A 201 -14.38 3.61 -2.42
C GLY A 201 -13.38 2.46 -2.44
N ASN A 202 -13.61 1.47 -1.60
CA ASN A 202 -12.84 0.23 -1.57
C ASN A 202 -11.32 0.36 -1.33
N LYS A 203 -10.81 1.50 -0.89
CA LYS A 203 -9.37 1.82 -0.85
C LYS A 203 -8.50 0.82 -0.09
N TYR A 204 -9.08 0.02 0.80
CA TYR A 204 -8.36 -1.02 1.54
C TYR A 204 -8.58 -2.44 0.99
N TRP A 205 -9.37 -2.59 -0.08
CA TRP A 205 -9.72 -3.88 -0.63
C TRP A 205 -8.81 -4.27 -1.80
N VAL A 206 -8.32 -5.50 -1.78
CA VAL A 206 -7.66 -6.14 -2.92
C VAL A 206 -8.72 -6.82 -3.77
N MET A 207 -8.85 -6.41 -5.05
CA MET A 207 -9.95 -6.78 -5.95
C MET A 207 -9.59 -8.00 -6.81
N VAL A 208 -9.61 -9.17 -6.19
CA VAL A 208 -9.31 -10.45 -6.83
C VAL A 208 -10.53 -11.36 -6.86
N ASP A 209 -10.53 -12.35 -7.76
CA ASP A 209 -11.56 -13.38 -7.82
C ASP A 209 -11.54 -14.27 -6.55
N GLU A 210 -12.62 -15.02 -6.36
CA GLU A 210 -12.83 -15.86 -5.17
C GLU A 210 -11.74 -16.94 -5.00
N THR A 211 -11.21 -17.47 -6.09
CA THR A 211 -10.18 -18.52 -6.04
C THR A 211 -8.85 -17.95 -5.53
N ARG A 212 -8.41 -16.84 -6.12
CA ARG A 212 -7.21 -16.12 -5.70
C ARG A 212 -7.38 -15.54 -4.30
N HIS A 213 -8.60 -15.09 -3.97
CA HIS A 213 -8.92 -14.60 -2.63
C HIS A 213 -8.65 -15.66 -1.56
N ARG A 214 -9.09 -16.90 -1.75
CA ARG A 214 -8.86 -18.01 -0.80
C ARG A 214 -7.38 -18.38 -0.65
N GLN A 215 -6.59 -18.21 -1.71
CA GLN A 215 -5.14 -18.44 -1.63
C GLN A 215 -4.43 -17.39 -0.80
N PHE A 216 -4.82 -16.11 -0.94
CA PHE A 216 -4.21 -14.99 -0.22
C PHE A 216 -4.73 -14.83 1.20
N TYR A 217 -6.01 -15.09 1.42
CA TYR A 217 -6.69 -14.97 2.70
C TYR A 217 -7.36 -16.30 3.04
N PRO A 218 -6.59 -17.33 3.46
CA PRO A 218 -7.13 -18.65 3.77
C PRO A 218 -8.17 -18.60 4.90
N GLU A 219 -8.02 -17.65 5.83
CA GLU A 219 -8.97 -17.39 6.90
C GLU A 219 -9.77 -16.11 6.62
N LYS A 220 -11.09 -16.16 6.77
CA LYS A 220 -11.98 -14.98 6.59
C LYS A 220 -11.62 -13.81 7.50
N THR A 221 -11.11 -14.09 8.69
CA THR A 221 -10.69 -13.10 9.68
C THR A 221 -9.44 -12.35 9.28
N SER A 222 -8.49 -12.98 8.58
CA SER A 222 -7.20 -12.39 8.19
C SER A 222 -7.38 -11.13 7.34
N ARG A 223 -8.31 -11.16 6.38
CA ARG A 223 -8.60 -9.99 5.55
C ARG A 223 -9.22 -8.84 6.34
N GLN A 224 -10.13 -9.15 7.26
CA GLN A 224 -10.77 -8.13 8.09
C GLN A 224 -9.77 -7.48 9.06
N GLU A 225 -8.87 -8.28 9.63
CA GLU A 225 -7.77 -7.77 10.44
C GLU A 225 -6.82 -6.87 9.65
N GLU A 226 -6.42 -7.30 8.46
CA GLU A 226 -5.57 -6.47 7.59
C GLU A 226 -6.23 -5.13 7.28
N ILE A 227 -7.50 -5.12 6.85
CA ILE A 227 -8.24 -3.88 6.57
C ILE A 227 -8.33 -3.00 7.82
N LYS A 228 -8.69 -3.57 8.97
CA LYS A 228 -8.79 -2.87 10.25
C LYS A 228 -7.48 -2.15 10.59
N TRP A 229 -6.35 -2.83 10.49
CA TRP A 229 -5.06 -2.26 10.87
C TRP A 229 -4.51 -1.29 9.83
N ARG A 230 -4.83 -1.45 8.56
CA ARG A 230 -4.55 -0.44 7.52
C ARG A 230 -5.34 0.85 7.77
N GLN A 231 -6.64 0.74 8.11
CA GLN A 231 -7.46 1.88 8.52
C GLN A 231 -6.91 2.54 9.77
N TRP A 232 -6.58 1.76 10.79
CA TRP A 232 -5.99 2.28 12.02
C TRP A 232 -4.67 3.03 11.77
N ALA A 233 -3.84 2.54 10.87
CA ALA A 233 -2.61 3.24 10.50
C ALA A 233 -2.88 4.59 9.85
N ASP A 234 -3.93 4.71 9.02
CA ASP A 234 -4.31 5.94 8.33
C ASP A 234 -5.08 6.93 9.22
N ASP A 235 -5.97 6.41 10.07
CA ASP A 235 -6.89 7.23 10.85
C ASP A 235 -6.33 7.61 12.23
N TRP A 236 -5.36 6.85 12.74
CA TRP A 236 -4.79 7.08 14.08
C TRP A 236 -3.27 7.19 14.08
N LEU A 237 -2.53 6.14 13.71
CA LEU A 237 -1.08 6.08 13.87
C LEU A 237 -0.37 7.24 13.16
N VAL A 238 -0.79 7.58 11.94
CA VAL A 238 -0.24 8.69 11.14
C VAL A 238 -0.34 10.04 11.87
N HIS A 239 -1.38 10.23 12.68
CA HIS A 239 -1.60 11.47 13.42
C HIS A 239 -0.70 11.63 14.64
N LEU A 240 -0.09 10.55 15.12
CA LEU A 240 0.90 10.56 16.20
C LEU A 240 2.28 11.01 15.72
N ILE A 241 2.59 10.92 14.42
CA ILE A 241 3.94 11.19 13.91
C ILE A 241 4.37 12.64 14.13
N SER A 242 3.62 13.60 13.59
CA SER A 242 4.00 15.02 13.67
C SER A 242 4.07 15.56 15.12
N PRO A 243 3.12 15.26 16.02
CA PRO A 243 3.23 15.67 17.41
C PRO A 243 4.47 15.12 18.12
N ASN A 244 4.90 13.92 17.75
CA ASN A 244 6.06 13.27 18.32
C ASN A 244 7.38 13.78 17.72
N VAL A 245 7.44 13.99 16.42
CA VAL A 245 8.64 14.47 15.69
C VAL A 245 8.96 15.93 16.02
N TYR A 246 7.94 16.76 16.24
CA TYR A 246 8.08 18.20 16.53
C TYR A 246 7.62 18.55 17.95
N ARG A 247 7.85 17.67 18.92
CA ARG A 247 7.38 17.78 20.31
C ARG A 247 7.91 19.03 20.99
N THR A 248 9.22 19.27 20.87
CA THR A 248 9.93 20.40 21.44
C THR A 248 10.57 21.26 20.35
N PRO A 249 10.92 22.53 20.61
CA PRO A 249 11.67 23.35 19.66
C PRO A 249 12.99 22.71 19.22
N ALA A 250 13.69 22.04 20.13
CA ALA A 250 14.96 21.36 19.84
C ALA A 250 14.76 20.17 18.88
N GLU A 251 13.76 19.33 19.14
CA GLU A 251 13.42 18.20 18.26
C GLU A 251 12.93 18.68 16.89
N ALA A 252 12.16 19.77 16.84
CA ALA A 252 11.74 20.38 15.60
C ALA A 252 12.94 20.89 14.78
N LEU A 253 13.90 21.56 15.40
CA LEU A 253 15.13 22.00 14.73
C LEU A 253 15.96 20.83 14.23
N ALA A 254 16.17 19.79 15.03
CA ALA A 254 16.90 18.59 14.62
C ALA A 254 16.22 17.88 13.42
N SER A 255 14.90 17.81 13.41
CA SER A 255 14.13 17.26 12.29
C SER A 255 14.30 18.08 11.00
N PHE A 256 14.35 19.40 11.11
CA PHE A 256 14.58 20.28 9.96
C PHE A 256 16.03 20.28 9.49
N ASP A 257 17.02 20.07 10.35
CA ASP A 257 18.40 19.81 9.94
C ASP A 257 18.49 18.59 9.03
N TYR A 258 17.81 17.53 9.40
CA TYR A 258 17.70 16.33 8.55
C TYR A 258 17.02 16.65 7.22
N ILE A 259 15.88 17.36 7.22
CA ILE A 259 15.12 17.71 6.01
C ILE A 259 15.94 18.59 5.06
N VAL A 260 16.65 19.60 5.58
CA VAL A 260 17.48 20.51 4.78
C VAL A 260 18.67 19.78 4.18
N ARG A 261 19.33 18.91 4.95
CA ARG A 261 20.46 18.11 4.47
C ARG A 261 20.06 17.17 3.33
N GLU A 262 18.91 16.51 3.44
CA GLU A 262 18.43 15.54 2.47
C GLU A 262 17.69 16.19 1.27
N GLY A 263 17.17 17.40 1.43
CA GLY A 263 16.27 18.05 0.46
C GLY A 263 16.96 18.92 -0.60
N LYS A 264 18.30 18.96 -0.64
CA LYS A 264 19.08 19.77 -1.61
C LYS A 264 18.66 21.25 -1.67
N PHE A 265 18.37 21.87 -0.52
CA PHE A 265 18.05 23.30 -0.45
C PHE A 265 19.29 24.17 -0.72
N GLY A 266 19.10 25.33 -1.35
CA GLY A 266 20.12 26.36 -1.42
C GLY A 266 20.48 26.91 -0.03
N THR A 267 21.66 27.55 0.12
CA THR A 267 22.18 28.00 1.44
C THR A 267 21.21 28.91 2.20
N PHE A 268 20.65 29.91 1.53
CA PHE A 268 19.66 30.83 2.14
C PHE A 268 18.31 30.18 2.34
N GLU A 269 17.85 29.41 1.37
CA GLU A 269 16.59 28.68 1.43
C GLU A 269 16.62 27.64 2.56
N GLY A 270 17.74 26.93 2.72
CA GLY A 270 17.95 25.96 3.79
C GLY A 270 17.93 26.62 5.18
N PHE A 271 18.54 27.78 5.33
CA PHE A 271 18.50 28.54 6.59
C PHE A 271 17.07 28.94 6.98
N PHE A 272 16.31 29.53 6.07
CA PHE A 272 14.91 29.88 6.32
C PHE A 272 14.04 28.65 6.55
N ALA A 273 14.21 27.60 5.74
CA ALA A 273 13.47 26.35 5.89
C ALA A 273 13.72 25.73 7.27
N LYS A 274 14.96 25.75 7.76
CA LYS A 274 15.33 25.23 9.08
C LYS A 274 14.60 25.96 10.21
N TYR A 275 14.80 27.28 10.34
CA TYR A 275 14.30 28.00 11.49
C TYR A 275 12.80 28.33 11.41
N VAL A 276 12.35 28.85 10.29
CA VAL A 276 10.92 29.18 10.11
C VAL A 276 10.07 27.91 9.99
N GLY A 277 10.56 26.90 9.28
CA GLY A 277 9.89 25.62 9.15
C GLY A 277 9.79 24.89 10.49
N ALA A 278 10.87 24.83 11.27
CA ALA A 278 10.87 24.20 12.59
C ALA A 278 9.89 24.89 13.55
N ALA A 279 9.92 26.24 13.63
CA ALA A 279 8.99 26.99 14.46
C ALA A 279 7.53 26.79 14.04
N ALA A 280 7.24 26.82 12.74
CA ALA A 280 5.91 26.57 12.20
C ALA A 280 5.42 25.16 12.54
N MET A 281 6.26 24.13 12.34
CA MET A 281 5.88 22.75 12.62
C MET A 281 5.74 22.45 14.11
N TRP A 282 6.54 23.09 14.96
CA TRP A 282 6.34 23.01 16.40
C TRP A 282 4.99 23.59 16.84
N LEU A 283 4.60 24.76 16.33
CA LEU A 283 3.28 25.34 16.61
C LEU A 283 2.14 24.47 16.08
N ILE A 284 2.32 23.93 14.87
CA ILE A 284 1.35 23.01 14.24
C ILE A 284 1.22 21.72 15.05
N SER A 285 2.32 21.17 15.56
CA SER A 285 2.29 19.97 16.38
C SER A 285 1.48 20.16 17.67
N LYS A 286 1.63 21.31 18.33
CA LYS A 286 0.78 21.66 19.49
C LYS A 286 -0.70 21.72 19.13
N ARG A 287 -1.03 22.29 17.96
CA ARG A 287 -2.41 22.32 17.48
C ARG A 287 -2.94 20.93 17.13
N LEU A 288 -2.11 20.07 16.52
CA LEU A 288 -2.47 18.68 16.23
C LEU A 288 -2.68 17.86 17.50
N LYS A 289 -1.83 18.06 18.52
CA LYS A 289 -1.99 17.47 19.84
C LYS A 289 -3.39 17.76 20.40
N SER A 290 -3.80 19.02 20.43
CA SER A 290 -5.13 19.44 20.90
C SER A 290 -6.25 18.89 20.01
N ARG A 291 -6.08 18.91 18.68
CA ARG A 291 -7.09 18.42 17.73
C ARG A 291 -7.38 16.92 17.86
N HIS A 292 -6.37 16.14 18.17
CA HIS A 292 -6.48 14.68 18.31
C HIS A 292 -6.61 14.22 19.76
N ASN A 293 -6.82 15.15 20.71
CA ASN A 293 -6.95 14.89 22.14
C ASN A 293 -5.81 14.00 22.69
N LEU A 294 -4.57 14.26 22.25
CA LEU A 294 -3.42 13.52 22.71
C LEU A 294 -3.05 13.94 24.14
N GLN A 295 -2.45 13.01 24.89
CA GLN A 295 -1.97 13.23 26.25
C GLN A 295 -0.94 14.37 26.31
N ASP A 296 -0.66 14.87 27.51
CA ASP A 296 0.35 15.89 27.72
C ASP A 296 1.73 15.43 27.28
N ASP A 297 2.09 14.21 27.59
CA ASP A 297 3.22 13.54 26.99
C ASP A 297 2.77 12.70 25.76
N VAL A 298 2.90 13.26 24.57
CA VAL A 298 2.54 12.61 23.32
C VAL A 298 3.32 11.33 23.02
N ARG A 299 4.48 11.10 23.72
CA ARG A 299 5.23 9.84 23.65
C ARG A 299 4.40 8.67 24.16
N GLN A 300 3.61 8.89 25.23
CA GLN A 300 2.79 7.84 25.79
C GLN A 300 1.73 7.32 24.83
N ASP A 301 1.11 8.23 24.04
CA ASP A 301 0.18 7.84 22.98
C ASP A 301 0.87 7.01 21.89
N LEU A 302 2.07 7.41 21.48
CA LEU A 302 2.87 6.65 20.52
C LEU A 302 3.27 5.28 21.07
N TYR A 303 3.75 5.22 22.30
CA TYR A 303 4.16 3.96 22.96
C TYR A 303 2.99 3.01 23.11
N LYS A 304 1.84 3.53 23.54
CA LYS A 304 0.62 2.74 23.61
C LYS A 304 0.22 2.20 22.25
N ALA A 305 0.17 3.05 21.24
CA ALA A 305 -0.24 2.68 19.89
C ALA A 305 0.65 1.55 19.30
N VAL A 306 1.97 1.66 19.41
CA VAL A 306 2.88 0.62 18.88
C VAL A 306 2.89 -0.64 19.73
N ASN A 307 2.65 -0.56 21.05
CA ASN A 307 2.49 -1.73 21.90
C ASN A 307 1.16 -2.45 21.62
N ASP A 308 0.07 -1.72 21.35
CA ASP A 308 -1.22 -2.29 20.94
C ASP A 308 -1.07 -3.04 19.59
N TRP A 309 -0.31 -2.47 18.64
CA TRP A 309 0.06 -3.14 17.39
C TRP A 309 0.80 -4.46 17.62
N VAL A 310 1.86 -4.44 18.43
CA VAL A 310 2.66 -5.64 18.74
C VAL A 310 1.83 -6.68 19.50
N ALA A 311 0.95 -6.25 20.39
CA ALA A 311 0.04 -7.13 21.11
C ALA A 311 -0.96 -7.82 20.18
N ALA A 312 -1.45 -7.09 19.15
CA ALA A 312 -2.37 -7.64 18.15
C ALA A 312 -1.72 -8.69 17.23
N ILE A 313 -0.44 -8.55 16.89
CA ILE A 313 0.31 -9.59 16.18
C ILE A 313 0.35 -10.88 17.02
N GLY A 314 0.48 -10.74 18.34
CA GLY A 314 0.56 -11.85 19.26
C GLY A 314 1.95 -12.48 19.35
N LYS A 315 2.07 -13.52 20.23
CA LYS A 315 3.37 -14.16 20.51
C LYS A 315 3.77 -15.20 19.46
N ASN A 316 2.80 -15.76 18.75
CA ASN A 316 2.97 -16.91 17.87
C ASN A 316 3.20 -16.53 16.40
N LYS A 317 3.08 -15.26 16.06
CA LYS A 317 3.27 -14.75 14.69
C LYS A 317 4.50 -13.85 14.61
N LYS A 318 5.19 -13.89 13.47
CA LYS A 318 6.30 -12.96 13.18
C LYS A 318 5.78 -11.59 12.75
N PHE A 319 4.67 -11.60 12.00
CA PHE A 319 4.02 -10.45 11.41
C PHE A 319 2.50 -10.57 11.57
N MET A 320 1.78 -9.51 11.32
CA MET A 320 0.31 -9.55 11.25
C MET A 320 -0.16 -10.56 10.19
N GLY A 321 0.54 -10.65 9.07
CA GLY A 321 0.32 -11.66 8.02
C GLY A 321 0.78 -13.08 8.37
N GLY A 322 1.30 -13.33 9.57
CA GLY A 322 1.81 -14.62 9.99
C GLY A 322 3.32 -14.76 9.78
N GLU A 323 3.77 -15.66 8.91
CA GLU A 323 5.20 -15.87 8.62
C GLU A 323 5.78 -14.79 7.69
N LYS A 324 4.94 -14.15 6.87
CA LYS A 324 5.31 -13.06 5.96
C LYS A 324 4.51 -11.80 6.28
N PRO A 325 5.07 -10.60 6.03
CA PRO A 325 4.33 -9.36 6.14
C PRO A 325 3.11 -9.33 5.22
N ASN A 326 1.99 -8.77 5.71
CA ASN A 326 0.85 -8.39 4.89
C ASN A 326 0.78 -6.88 4.67
N LEU A 327 -0.27 -6.38 4.03
CA LEU A 327 -0.41 -4.96 3.73
C LEU A 327 -0.56 -4.08 4.99
N ALA A 328 -1.03 -4.63 6.11
CA ALA A 328 -1.07 -3.91 7.39
C ALA A 328 0.32 -3.74 7.98
N ASP A 329 1.17 -4.80 7.94
CA ASP A 329 2.57 -4.71 8.36
C ASP A 329 3.31 -3.62 7.56
N LEU A 330 3.15 -3.62 6.23
CA LEU A 330 3.77 -2.63 5.35
C LEU A 330 3.28 -1.21 5.61
N ALA A 331 1.98 -1.04 5.90
CA ALA A 331 1.40 0.25 6.22
C ALA A 331 1.95 0.82 7.53
N VAL A 332 1.93 0.02 8.60
CA VAL A 332 2.44 0.43 9.93
C VAL A 332 3.95 0.70 9.86
N PHE A 333 4.72 -0.17 9.22
CA PHE A 333 6.16 0.01 9.03
C PHE A 333 6.46 1.30 8.26
N GLY A 334 5.76 1.54 7.15
CA GLY A 334 5.94 2.74 6.34
C GLY A 334 5.62 4.03 7.11
N VAL A 335 4.61 4.02 7.99
CA VAL A 335 4.29 5.16 8.86
C VAL A 335 5.39 5.41 9.89
N LEU A 336 5.89 4.38 10.55
CA LEU A 336 6.92 4.52 11.59
C LEU A 336 8.30 4.87 11.00
N ARG A 337 8.62 4.36 9.82
CA ARG A 337 9.91 4.54 9.14
C ARG A 337 10.28 6.02 8.90
N VAL A 338 9.31 6.92 8.79
CA VAL A 338 9.60 8.35 8.59
C VAL A 338 10.25 9.03 9.81
N MET A 339 10.25 8.36 10.94
CA MET A 339 10.89 8.84 12.16
C MET A 339 12.33 8.35 12.31
N GLU A 340 12.82 7.44 11.47
CA GLU A 340 14.20 6.92 11.53
C GLU A 340 15.22 8.06 11.56
N GLY A 341 16.17 7.98 12.50
CA GLY A 341 17.19 9.01 12.72
C GLY A 341 16.71 10.22 13.51
N LEU A 342 15.50 10.17 14.08
CA LEU A 342 14.96 11.22 14.95
C LEU A 342 14.76 10.70 16.38
N GLN A 343 14.87 11.56 17.36
CA GLN A 343 14.68 11.24 18.79
C GLN A 343 13.39 10.45 19.07
N ALA A 344 12.31 10.81 18.37
CA ALA A 344 11.03 10.11 18.48
C ALA A 344 11.11 8.61 18.15
N PHE A 345 11.95 8.27 17.19
CA PHE A 345 12.18 6.88 16.80
C PHE A 345 12.99 6.12 17.85
N ASP A 346 14.07 6.73 18.32
CA ASP A 346 14.95 6.12 19.32
C ASP A 346 14.19 5.89 20.62
N ASP A 347 13.46 6.89 21.11
CA ASP A 347 12.59 6.79 22.29
C ASP A 347 11.54 5.64 22.12
N MET A 348 10.92 5.53 20.95
CA MET A 348 9.96 4.48 20.65
C MET A 348 10.62 3.08 20.69
N MET A 349 11.80 2.95 20.07
CA MET A 349 12.51 1.67 20.00
C MET A 349 13.04 1.21 21.35
N GLU A 350 13.36 2.13 22.25
CA GLU A 350 13.85 1.84 23.61
C GLU A 350 12.72 1.53 24.58
N ASN A 351 11.61 2.25 24.50
CA ASN A 351 10.54 2.21 25.50
C ASN A 351 9.36 1.31 25.13
N THR A 352 9.42 0.62 23.97
CA THR A 352 8.32 -0.26 23.52
C THR A 352 8.82 -1.63 23.04
N LYS A 353 7.87 -2.53 22.81
CA LYS A 353 8.15 -3.89 22.30
C LYS A 353 8.30 -3.96 20.77
N VAL A 354 8.22 -2.82 20.06
CA VAL A 354 8.17 -2.79 18.59
C VAL A 354 9.48 -3.19 17.92
N LYS A 355 10.61 -3.03 18.60
CA LYS A 355 11.98 -3.22 18.05
C LYS A 355 12.16 -4.55 17.31
N LYS A 356 11.68 -5.66 17.89
CA LYS A 356 11.83 -6.99 17.27
C LYS A 356 11.04 -7.12 15.97
N TRP A 357 9.80 -6.64 15.95
CA TRP A 357 8.97 -6.65 14.76
C TRP A 357 9.53 -5.70 13.69
N TYR A 358 9.94 -4.50 14.09
CA TYR A 358 10.52 -3.51 13.18
C TYR A 358 11.78 -4.04 12.48
N GLY A 359 12.70 -4.66 13.21
CA GLY A 359 13.91 -5.28 12.64
C GLY A 359 13.58 -6.43 11.68
N ARG A 360 12.53 -7.23 11.95
CA ARG A 360 12.07 -8.25 11.00
C ARG A 360 11.52 -7.61 9.70
N MET A 361 10.80 -6.49 9.82
CA MET A 361 10.33 -5.74 8.65
C MET A 361 11.49 -5.20 7.80
N GLN A 362 12.49 -4.58 8.42
CA GLN A 362 13.69 -4.11 7.71
C GLN A 362 14.38 -5.26 6.96
N ASN A 363 14.52 -6.41 7.59
CA ASN A 363 15.13 -7.58 6.94
C ASN A 363 14.27 -8.09 5.79
N ALA A 364 12.94 -8.14 5.95
CA ALA A 364 12.04 -8.58 4.88
C ALA A 364 12.12 -7.68 3.63
N LEU A 365 12.28 -6.37 3.81
CA LEU A 365 12.45 -5.45 2.68
C LEU A 365 13.82 -5.59 1.99
N ARG A 366 14.90 -5.92 2.73
CA ARG A 366 16.25 -6.07 2.15
C ARG A 366 16.38 -7.29 1.27
N HIS A 367 15.72 -8.40 1.59
CA HIS A 367 15.84 -9.67 0.86
C HIS A 367 15.23 -9.64 -0.54
N HIS A 368 14.45 -8.63 -0.89
CA HIS A 368 13.91 -8.44 -2.24
C HIS A 368 14.80 -7.56 -3.14
N HIS A 369 15.89 -6.99 -2.59
CA HIS A 369 16.87 -6.19 -3.35
C HIS A 369 18.16 -6.98 -3.70
N GLN A 370 18.23 -8.26 -3.36
CA GLN A 370 19.27 -9.20 -3.77
C GLN A 370 18.72 -10.23 -4.77
#